data_62f93669c2a385b8ff0a46a4edab1a56
#
_entry.id   62f93669c2a385b8ff0a46a4edab1a56
#
_cell.length_a   1.000
_cell.length_b   1.000
_cell.length_c   1.000
_cell.angle_alpha   90.00
_cell.angle_beta   90.00
_cell.angle_gamma   90.00
#
_symmetry.space_group_name_H-M   'P 1'
#
loop_
_entity.id
_entity.type
_entity.pdbx_description
1 polymer ?
#
loop_
_entity_poly.entity_id
_entity_poly.type
_entity_poly.pdbx_seq_one_letter_code
_entity_poly.pdbx_strand_id
1 'polypeptide(L)'
;MTDPLAFRVMNEIGIIDQLGSTLFERSMPRGLTLPQFVVLNHFTRVGGDRSPVELANAIQVTKATMTSTLQRLERKGFVTSAPDATDGRSKRITITASGRKARDQSIKAIAHHLAALETAIGKKQLEAVLPVLAALRIFLDRQRDGD
;
A
#
# COMPACT_ATOMS: atom_id res chain seq x y z
N MET A 1 -32.04 -3.38 -15.77
CA MET A 1 -31.63 -2.26 -14.92
C MET A 1 -30.11 -2.21 -14.89
N THR A 2 -29.55 -1.08 -15.17
CA THR A 2 -28.09 -0.91 -15.13
C THR A 2 -27.65 -0.59 -13.69
N ASP A 3 -26.59 -1.23 -13.22
CA ASP A 3 -26.03 -0.95 -11.90
C ASP A 3 -25.64 0.52 -11.74
N PRO A 4 -25.73 1.08 -10.53
CA PRO A 4 -25.31 2.44 -10.25
C PRO A 4 -23.87 2.71 -10.71
N LEU A 5 -23.62 3.90 -11.25
CA LEU A 5 -22.32 4.26 -11.79
C LEU A 5 -21.19 4.09 -10.75
N ALA A 6 -21.43 4.53 -9.52
CA ALA A 6 -20.44 4.40 -8.43
C ALA A 6 -20.11 2.92 -8.15
N PHE A 7 -21.11 2.03 -8.16
CA PHE A 7 -20.87 0.60 -8.01
C PHE A 7 -19.99 0.05 -9.13
N ARG A 8 -20.30 0.42 -10.39
CA ARG A 8 -19.53 -0.03 -11.55
C ARG A 8 -18.06 0.40 -11.45
N VAL A 9 -17.81 1.64 -11.03
CA VAL A 9 -16.45 2.16 -10.81
C VAL A 9 -15.73 1.35 -9.72
N MET A 10 -16.38 1.15 -8.57
CA MET A 10 -15.79 0.38 -7.48
C MET A 10 -15.54 -1.08 -7.85
N ASN A 11 -16.44 -1.67 -8.66
CA ASN A 11 -16.26 -3.03 -9.17
C ASN A 11 -15.04 -3.16 -10.08
N GLU A 12 -14.82 -2.21 -11.00
CA GLU A 12 -13.62 -2.18 -11.84
C GLU A 12 -12.35 -2.05 -11.00
N ILE A 13 -12.36 -1.15 -10.01
CA ILE A 13 -11.23 -0.98 -9.09
C ILE A 13 -10.90 -2.30 -8.38
N GLY A 14 -11.93 -3.02 -7.88
CA GLY A 14 -11.74 -4.30 -7.22
C GLY A 14 -11.15 -5.38 -8.14
N ILE A 15 -11.63 -5.47 -9.37
CA ILE A 15 -11.12 -6.43 -10.36
C ILE A 15 -9.68 -6.08 -10.74
N ILE A 16 -9.39 -4.80 -10.97
CA ILE A 16 -8.04 -4.31 -11.28
C ILE A 16 -7.08 -4.63 -10.14
N ASP A 17 -7.50 -4.40 -8.89
CA ASP A 17 -6.69 -4.73 -7.72
C ASP A 17 -6.36 -6.23 -7.65
N GLN A 18 -7.34 -7.11 -7.88
CA GLN A 18 -7.14 -8.55 -7.88
C GLN A 18 -6.12 -8.99 -8.96
N LEU A 19 -6.30 -8.51 -10.19
CA LEU A 19 -5.41 -8.84 -11.30
C LEU A 19 -4.01 -8.27 -11.09
N GLY A 20 -3.93 -7.01 -10.69
CA GLY A 20 -2.68 -6.31 -10.42
C GLY A 20 -1.90 -6.92 -9.26
N SER A 21 -2.58 -7.29 -8.18
CA SER A 21 -1.96 -7.94 -7.02
C SER A 21 -1.35 -9.29 -7.39
N THR A 22 -2.06 -10.11 -8.18
CA THR A 22 -1.53 -11.41 -8.66
C THR A 22 -0.28 -11.22 -9.51
N LEU A 23 -0.32 -10.27 -10.43
CA LEU A 23 0.84 -9.94 -11.28
C LEU A 23 2.03 -9.47 -10.43
N PHE A 24 1.76 -8.60 -9.48
CA PHE A 24 2.78 -8.03 -8.59
C PHE A 24 3.43 -9.12 -7.71
N GLU A 25 2.63 -9.99 -7.11
CA GLU A 25 3.14 -11.10 -6.28
C GLU A 25 4.08 -12.03 -7.05
N ARG A 26 3.73 -12.36 -8.29
CA ARG A 26 4.57 -13.21 -9.16
C ARG A 26 5.91 -12.56 -9.51
N SER A 27 5.98 -11.24 -9.50
CA SER A 27 7.17 -10.46 -9.88
C SER A 27 8.01 -10.02 -8.69
N MET A 28 7.52 -10.22 -7.45
CA MET A 28 8.21 -9.79 -6.23
C MET A 28 9.60 -10.40 -6.09
N PRO A 29 10.60 -9.60 -5.67
CA PRO A 29 11.90 -10.12 -5.28
C PRO A 29 11.78 -11.15 -4.15
N ARG A 30 12.67 -12.12 -4.11
CA ARG A 30 12.69 -13.13 -3.04
C ARG A 30 12.75 -12.49 -1.66
N GLY A 31 11.91 -12.99 -0.77
CA GLY A 31 11.89 -12.57 0.63
C GLY A 31 11.00 -11.35 0.92
N LEU A 32 10.31 -10.78 -0.07
CA LEU A 32 9.31 -9.75 0.14
C LEU A 32 7.94 -10.24 -0.31
N THR A 33 6.95 -10.15 0.56
CA THR A 33 5.55 -10.48 0.26
C THR A 33 4.76 -9.21 -0.10
N LEU A 34 3.60 -9.37 -0.76
CA LEU A 34 2.74 -8.24 -1.07
C LEU A 34 2.28 -7.47 0.18
N PRO A 35 1.84 -8.11 1.29
CA PRO A 35 1.53 -7.38 2.52
C PRO A 35 2.70 -6.56 3.06
N GLN A 36 3.92 -7.08 2.99
CA GLN A 36 5.13 -6.36 3.39
C GLN A 36 5.41 -5.17 2.47
N PHE A 37 5.27 -5.35 1.16
CA PHE A 37 5.40 -4.25 0.20
C PHE A 37 4.37 -3.15 0.47
N VAL A 38 3.13 -3.50 0.75
CA VAL A 38 2.05 -2.51 1.01
C VAL A 38 2.41 -1.62 2.20
N VAL A 39 2.98 -2.18 3.28
CA VAL A 39 3.44 -1.40 4.43
C VAL A 39 4.58 -0.46 4.04
N LEU A 40 5.61 -0.96 3.35
CA LEU A 40 6.75 -0.14 2.93
C LEU A 40 6.31 0.97 1.97
N ASN A 41 5.41 0.67 1.05
CA ASN A 41 4.86 1.64 0.12
C ASN A 41 4.03 2.72 0.83
N HIS A 42 3.27 2.34 1.86
CA HIS A 42 2.52 3.30 2.67
C HIS A 42 3.46 4.33 3.32
N PHE A 43 4.55 3.89 3.95
CA PHE A 43 5.55 4.81 4.51
C PHE A 43 6.15 5.74 3.46
N THR A 44 6.45 5.23 2.27
CA THR A 44 7.00 6.05 1.17
C THR A 44 6.00 7.12 0.72
N ARG A 45 4.71 6.79 0.72
CA ARG A 45 3.64 7.71 0.30
C ARG A 45 3.34 8.79 1.33
N VAL A 46 3.31 8.45 2.62
CA VAL A 46 2.86 9.37 3.68
C VAL A 46 3.98 9.93 4.55
N GLY A 47 5.16 9.31 4.54
CA GLY A 47 6.31 9.71 5.35
C GLY A 47 6.11 9.51 6.86
N GLY A 48 7.13 9.91 7.64
CA GLY A 48 7.07 9.90 9.10
C GLY A 48 7.08 8.53 9.73
N ASP A 49 6.72 8.50 11.00
CA ASP A 49 6.52 7.28 11.78
C ASP A 49 5.03 6.98 11.98
N ARG A 50 4.71 5.74 12.32
CA ARG A 50 3.33 5.28 12.57
C ARG A 50 3.30 4.25 13.68
N SER A 51 2.20 4.22 14.45
CA SER A 51 1.94 3.11 15.34
C SER A 51 1.42 1.88 14.57
N PRO A 52 1.55 0.67 15.11
CA PRO A 52 0.94 -0.52 14.50
C PRO A 52 -0.58 -0.40 14.28
N VAL A 53 -1.28 0.27 15.19
CA VAL A 53 -2.75 0.50 15.08
C VAL A 53 -3.06 1.44 13.91
N GLU A 54 -2.31 2.54 13.77
CA GLU A 54 -2.46 3.46 12.65
C GLU A 54 -2.24 2.75 11.30
N LEU A 55 -1.22 1.88 11.22
CA LEU A 55 -0.93 1.09 10.02
C LEU A 55 -2.03 0.08 9.72
N ALA A 56 -2.51 -0.65 10.73
CA ALA A 56 -3.60 -1.61 10.57
C ALA A 56 -4.88 -0.93 10.05
N ASN A 57 -5.22 0.23 10.60
CA ASN A 57 -6.37 1.01 10.18
C ASN A 57 -6.20 1.57 8.75
N ALA A 58 -5.04 2.13 8.44
CA ALA A 58 -4.76 2.70 7.11
C ALA A 58 -4.81 1.63 6.00
N ILE A 59 -4.32 0.43 6.29
CA ILE A 59 -4.21 -0.67 5.31
C ILE A 59 -5.44 -1.60 5.38
N GLN A 60 -6.31 -1.43 6.38
CA GLN A 60 -7.53 -2.20 6.57
C GLN A 60 -7.25 -3.69 6.76
N VAL A 61 -6.34 -4.00 7.68
CA VAL A 61 -6.05 -5.37 8.17
C VAL A 61 -6.23 -5.44 9.68
N THR A 62 -6.30 -6.66 10.22
CA THR A 62 -6.38 -6.85 11.68
C THR A 62 -5.08 -6.46 12.37
N LYS A 63 -5.16 -6.14 13.66
CA LYS A 63 -3.97 -5.89 14.50
C LYS A 63 -3.01 -7.07 14.49
N ALA A 64 -3.52 -8.31 14.57
CA ALA A 64 -2.72 -9.53 14.56
C ALA A 64 -1.95 -9.68 13.24
N THR A 65 -2.61 -9.46 12.10
CA THR A 65 -1.97 -9.47 10.78
C THR A 65 -0.89 -8.40 10.68
N MET A 66 -1.18 -7.18 11.11
CA MET A 66 -0.20 -6.08 11.06
C MET A 66 1.01 -6.38 11.97
N THR A 67 0.79 -6.85 13.19
CA THR A 67 1.87 -7.22 14.10
C THR A 67 2.78 -8.27 13.48
N SER A 68 2.21 -9.31 12.89
CA SER A 68 2.98 -10.36 12.19
C SER A 68 3.80 -9.80 11.03
N THR A 69 3.19 -8.96 10.20
CA THR A 69 3.86 -8.31 9.06
C THR A 69 5.02 -7.43 9.51
N LEU A 70 4.80 -6.61 10.54
CA LEU A 70 5.83 -5.70 11.08
C LEU A 70 6.99 -6.47 11.73
N GLN A 71 6.73 -7.56 12.45
CA GLN A 71 7.78 -8.40 13.02
C GLN A 71 8.70 -8.98 11.93
N ARG A 72 8.13 -9.42 10.83
CA ARG A 72 8.89 -9.93 9.67
C ARG A 72 9.71 -8.84 8.99
N LEU A 73 9.13 -7.65 8.83
CA LEU A 73 9.84 -6.49 8.27
C LEU A 73 10.99 -6.04 9.16
N GLU A 74 10.79 -6.04 10.47
CA GLU A 74 11.82 -5.66 11.45
C GLU A 74 12.99 -6.66 11.43
N ARG A 75 12.69 -7.96 11.38
CA ARG A 75 13.73 -9.02 11.24
C ARG A 75 14.55 -8.87 9.97
N LYS A 76 13.97 -8.38 8.89
CA LYS A 76 14.67 -8.09 7.62
C LYS A 76 15.43 -6.76 7.64
N GLY A 77 15.26 -5.96 8.69
CA GLY A 77 15.87 -4.63 8.79
C GLY A 77 15.21 -3.57 7.91
N PHE A 78 13.97 -3.80 7.46
CA PHE A 78 13.25 -2.87 6.58
C PHE A 78 12.44 -1.83 7.33
N VAL A 79 12.12 -2.10 8.59
CA VAL A 79 11.57 -1.14 9.53
C VAL A 79 12.28 -1.25 10.87
N THR A 80 12.21 -0.18 11.66
CA THR A 80 12.63 -0.17 13.07
C THR A 80 11.46 0.23 13.94
N SER A 81 11.45 -0.25 15.18
CA SER A 81 10.48 0.16 16.20
C SER A 81 11.19 0.83 17.36
N ALA A 82 10.52 1.82 17.92
CA ALA A 82 10.94 2.50 19.15
C ALA A 82 9.72 2.72 20.04
N PRO A 83 9.89 2.81 21.38
CA PRO A 83 8.79 3.18 22.26
C PRO A 83 8.24 4.56 21.89
N ASP A 84 6.92 4.73 22.02
CA ASP A 84 6.32 6.06 21.88
C ASP A 84 6.78 6.96 23.03
N ALA A 85 7.21 8.18 22.72
CA ALA A 85 7.72 9.14 23.71
C ALA A 85 6.66 9.59 24.73
N THR A 86 5.37 9.56 24.34
CA THR A 86 4.25 10.01 25.16
C THR A 86 3.45 8.83 25.76
N ASP A 87 3.47 7.67 25.11
CA ASP A 87 2.83 6.46 25.59
C ASP A 87 3.76 5.26 25.43
N GLY A 88 4.46 4.90 26.51
CA GLY A 88 5.41 3.78 26.55
C GLY A 88 4.82 2.40 26.27
N ARG A 89 3.48 2.26 26.21
CA ARG A 89 2.78 1.01 25.83
C ARG A 89 2.68 0.85 24.31
N SER A 90 2.81 1.94 23.57
CA SER A 90 2.76 1.98 22.10
C SER A 90 4.16 1.95 21.52
N LYS A 91 4.25 1.55 20.25
CA LYS A 91 5.47 1.60 19.46
C LYS A 91 5.31 2.59 18.32
N ARG A 92 6.43 3.18 17.92
CA ARG A 92 6.52 3.97 16.68
C ARG A 92 7.37 3.19 15.68
N ILE A 93 6.84 2.95 14.53
CA ILE A 93 7.47 2.22 13.44
C ILE A 93 7.96 3.21 12.39
N THR A 94 9.19 3.03 11.94
CA THR A 94 9.81 3.87 10.90
C THR A 94 10.43 2.99 9.83
N ILE A 95 10.29 3.37 8.56
CA ILE A 95 10.96 2.69 7.46
C ILE A 95 12.46 3.01 7.47
N THR A 96 13.29 2.01 7.18
CA THR A 96 14.75 2.18 7.04
C THR A 96 15.12 2.50 5.59
N ALA A 97 16.35 2.95 5.36
CA ALA A 97 16.92 3.09 4.01
C ALA A 97 16.87 1.76 3.25
N SER A 98 17.15 0.65 3.93
CA SER A 98 17.03 -0.71 3.37
C SER A 98 15.59 -1.06 2.97
N GLY A 99 14.61 -0.67 3.78
CA GLY A 99 13.18 -0.83 3.48
C GLY A 99 12.75 -0.03 2.25
N ARG A 100 13.19 1.20 2.12
CA ARG A 100 12.93 2.03 0.92
C ARG A 100 13.53 1.39 -0.33
N LYS A 101 14.76 0.91 -0.23
CA LYS A 101 15.43 0.21 -1.32
C LYS A 101 14.68 -1.06 -1.74
N ALA A 102 14.20 -1.86 -0.78
CA ALA A 102 13.41 -3.05 -1.05
C ALA A 102 12.10 -2.71 -1.78
N ARG A 103 11.42 -1.65 -1.37
CA ARG A 103 10.23 -1.13 -2.05
C ARG A 103 10.53 -0.72 -3.49
N ASP A 104 11.60 0.04 -3.70
CA ASP A 104 11.98 0.53 -5.03
C ASP A 104 12.39 -0.61 -5.96
N GLN A 105 13.10 -1.62 -5.46
CA GLN A 105 13.45 -2.82 -6.21
C GLN A 105 12.21 -3.62 -6.62
N SER A 106 11.18 -3.66 -5.79
CA SER A 106 9.91 -4.31 -6.13
C SER A 106 9.21 -3.62 -7.30
N ILE A 107 9.22 -2.29 -7.36
CA ILE A 107 8.67 -1.54 -8.48
C ILE A 107 9.50 -1.78 -9.75
N LYS A 108 10.81 -1.80 -9.65
CA LYS A 108 11.69 -2.12 -10.79
C LYS A 108 11.43 -3.52 -11.35
N ALA A 109 11.12 -4.48 -10.50
CA ALA A 109 10.84 -5.85 -10.93
C ALA A 109 9.60 -5.96 -11.83
N ILE A 110 8.64 -5.05 -11.71
CA ILE A 110 7.44 -5.00 -12.55
C ILE A 110 7.49 -3.91 -13.63
N ALA A 111 8.60 -3.22 -13.78
CA ALA A 111 8.70 -2.05 -14.65
C ALA A 111 8.27 -2.33 -16.10
N HIS A 112 8.59 -3.51 -16.63
CA HIS A 112 8.20 -3.88 -18.00
C HIS A 112 6.67 -4.06 -18.13
N HIS A 113 5.98 -4.56 -17.11
CA HIS A 113 4.52 -4.64 -17.10
C HIS A 113 3.88 -3.26 -17.00
N LEU A 114 4.47 -2.36 -16.19
CA LEU A 114 3.99 -0.98 -16.08
C LEU A 114 4.18 -0.21 -17.39
N ALA A 115 5.32 -0.38 -18.06
CA ALA A 115 5.58 0.22 -19.36
C ALA A 115 4.61 -0.30 -20.43
N ALA A 116 4.30 -1.59 -20.43
CA ALA A 116 3.32 -2.16 -21.35
C ALA A 116 1.90 -1.59 -21.10
N LEU A 117 1.54 -1.40 -19.83
CA LEU A 117 0.26 -0.77 -19.46
C LEU A 117 0.19 0.68 -19.94
N GLU A 118 1.24 1.47 -19.73
CA GLU A 118 1.32 2.85 -20.19
C GLU A 118 1.20 2.94 -21.72
N THR A 119 1.83 2.02 -22.45
CA THR A 119 1.73 1.94 -23.90
C THR A 119 0.31 1.58 -24.36
N ALA A 120 -0.32 0.60 -23.71
CA ALA A 120 -1.65 0.11 -24.10
C ALA A 120 -2.77 1.12 -23.82
N ILE A 121 -2.73 1.79 -22.68
CA ILE A 121 -3.79 2.71 -22.24
C ILE A 121 -3.50 4.14 -22.69
N GLY A 122 -2.23 4.53 -22.64
CA GLY A 122 -1.78 5.88 -22.94
C GLY A 122 -1.55 6.71 -21.67
N LYS A 123 -0.43 7.40 -21.67
CA LYS A 123 0.00 8.23 -20.53
C LYS A 123 -1.04 9.28 -20.16
N LYS A 124 -1.62 9.95 -21.16
CA LYS A 124 -2.63 11.01 -20.95
C LYS A 124 -3.87 10.49 -20.21
N GLN A 125 -4.36 9.29 -20.56
CA GLN A 125 -5.50 8.67 -19.90
C GLN A 125 -5.17 8.27 -18.44
N LEU A 126 -3.97 7.73 -18.22
CA LEU A 126 -3.51 7.39 -16.87
C LEU A 126 -3.34 8.63 -15.99
N GLU A 127 -2.79 9.71 -16.54
CA GLU A 127 -2.69 10.99 -15.83
C GLU A 127 -4.08 11.56 -15.48
N ALA A 128 -5.05 11.42 -16.37
CA ALA A 128 -6.42 11.90 -16.15
C ALA A 128 -7.17 11.12 -15.07
N VAL A 129 -6.92 9.82 -14.92
CA VAL A 129 -7.62 8.97 -13.92
C VAL A 129 -7.05 9.13 -12.52
N LEU A 130 -5.80 9.48 -12.34
CA LEU A 130 -5.15 9.59 -11.03
C LEU A 130 -5.88 10.53 -10.05
N PRO A 131 -6.25 11.77 -10.43
CA PRO A 131 -6.99 12.66 -9.51
C PRO A 131 -8.34 12.10 -9.08
N VAL A 132 -9.03 11.39 -9.98
CA VAL A 132 -10.32 10.76 -9.67
C VAL A 132 -10.15 9.63 -8.66
N LEU A 133 -9.15 8.75 -8.86
CA LEU A 133 -8.83 7.68 -7.91
C LEU A 133 -8.40 8.24 -6.55
N ALA A 134 -7.60 9.30 -6.54
CA ALA A 134 -7.22 9.99 -5.30
C ALA A 134 -8.42 10.57 -4.56
N ALA A 135 -9.36 11.18 -5.27
CA ALA A 135 -10.59 11.71 -4.68
C ALA A 135 -11.46 10.61 -4.06
N LEU A 136 -11.62 9.47 -4.75
CA LEU A 136 -12.32 8.30 -4.22
C LEU A 136 -11.66 7.78 -2.93
N ARG A 137 -10.34 7.64 -2.94
CA ARG A 137 -9.58 7.21 -1.75
C ARG A 137 -9.77 8.18 -0.59
N ILE A 138 -9.63 9.49 -0.81
CA ILE A 138 -9.80 10.51 0.23
C ILE A 138 -11.22 10.48 0.80
N PHE A 139 -12.22 10.32 -0.04
CA PHE A 139 -13.62 10.20 0.41
C PHE A 139 -13.80 9.00 1.34
N LEU A 140 -13.31 7.83 0.94
CA LEU A 140 -13.41 6.60 1.73
C LEU A 140 -12.60 6.69 3.04
N ASP A 141 -11.41 7.29 3.01
CA ASP A 141 -10.61 7.53 4.23
C ASP A 141 -11.39 8.37 5.25
N ARG A 142 -12.07 9.41 4.80
CA ARG A 142 -12.88 10.27 5.66
C ARG A 142 -14.11 9.55 6.23
N GLN A 143 -14.75 8.68 5.43
CA GLN A 143 -15.87 7.87 5.93
C GLN A 143 -15.42 6.91 7.04
N ARG A 144 -14.24 6.32 6.90
CA ARG A 144 -13.65 5.46 7.92
C ARG A 144 -13.39 6.19 9.24
N ASP A 145 -12.86 7.42 9.15
CA ASP A 145 -12.43 8.19 10.32
C ASP A 145 -13.57 9.01 10.95
N GLY A 146 -14.71 9.14 10.27
CA GLY A 146 -15.86 9.92 10.69
C GLY A 146 -16.96 9.16 11.42
N ASP A 147 -16.84 7.84 11.53
CA ASP A 147 -17.70 6.96 12.31
C ASP A 147 -16.95 6.59 13.63
#